data_9d4d10d92104331583e9fb2bc379a3c9
#
_entry.id   9d4d10d92104331583e9fb2bc379a3c9
#
_cell.length_a   1.000
_cell.length_b   1.000
_cell.length_c   1.000
_cell.angle_alpha   90.00
_cell.angle_beta   90.00
_cell.angle_gamma   90.00
#
_symmetry.space_group_name_H-M   'P 1'
#
loop_
_entity.id
_entity.type
_entity.pdbx_description
1 polymer ?
#
loop_
_entity_poly.entity_id
_entity_poly.type
_entity_poly.pdbx_seq_one_letter_code
_entity_poly.pdbx_strand_id
1 'polypeptide(L)'
;LDEPTNHLDQEMISWLEDYLRSYRGTVLMVTHDRYFLDRVTNRILELSHGKMYGYDADYSGFLELKAQREEMELASQRKRQSILRMELEWAARGCRARSTKQRARLDRLEALKAGKTPLKEQNVEMDSIETRMGKKTIEFHHVSKTIEGRLLINDFDHIVLRDQRLGII
;
A
#
# COMPACT_ATOMS: atom_id res chain seq x y z
N LEU A 1 -10.40 15.12 8.60
CA LEU A 1 -11.32 14.56 7.59
C LEU A 1 -11.12 13.05 7.54
N ASP A 2 -12.22 12.32 7.47
CA ASP A 2 -12.21 10.85 7.36
C ASP A 2 -12.99 10.50 6.11
N GLU A 3 -12.31 9.83 5.14
CA GLU A 3 -12.83 9.46 3.82
C GLU A 3 -13.67 10.57 3.14
N PRO A 4 -13.11 11.76 2.92
CA PRO A 4 -13.88 12.93 2.49
C PRO A 4 -14.42 12.82 1.07
N THR A 5 -13.92 11.91 0.25
CA THR A 5 -14.38 11.69 -1.13
C THR A 5 -15.52 10.68 -1.23
N ASN A 6 -15.83 9.96 -0.13
CA ASN A 6 -16.92 8.99 -0.15
C ASN A 6 -18.27 9.69 -0.40
N HIS A 7 -19.05 9.11 -1.29
CA HIS A 7 -20.40 9.57 -1.66
C HIS A 7 -20.46 10.94 -2.38
N LEU A 8 -19.32 11.50 -2.79
CA LEU A 8 -19.25 12.71 -3.60
C LEU A 8 -19.22 12.35 -5.09
N ASP A 9 -19.87 13.18 -5.91
CA ASP A 9 -19.70 13.14 -7.34
C ASP A 9 -18.40 13.83 -7.78
N GLN A 10 -18.04 13.68 -9.04
CA GLN A 10 -16.79 14.21 -9.58
C GLN A 10 -16.68 15.75 -9.48
N GLU A 11 -17.81 16.44 -9.58
CA GLU A 11 -17.84 17.90 -9.51
C GLU A 11 -17.55 18.37 -8.09
N MET A 12 -18.15 17.72 -7.09
CA MET A 12 -17.90 18.00 -5.66
C MET A 12 -16.49 17.66 -5.24
N ILE A 13 -15.92 16.55 -5.76
CA ILE A 13 -14.51 16.20 -5.50
C ILE A 13 -13.59 17.29 -6.04
N SER A 14 -13.79 17.76 -7.27
CA SER A 14 -12.98 18.81 -7.86
C SER A 14 -13.08 20.13 -7.06
N TRP A 15 -14.27 20.48 -6.62
CA TRP A 15 -14.47 21.63 -5.74
C TRP A 15 -13.71 21.48 -4.41
N LEU A 16 -13.77 20.29 -3.80
CA LEU A 16 -13.07 20.01 -2.54
C LEU A 16 -11.55 20.06 -2.71
N GLU A 17 -11.02 19.55 -3.82
CA GLU A 17 -9.59 19.66 -4.16
C GLU A 17 -9.14 21.12 -4.20
N ASP A 18 -9.86 21.96 -4.93
CA ASP A 18 -9.53 23.38 -5.08
C ASP A 18 -9.65 24.14 -3.74
N TYR A 19 -10.68 23.83 -2.96
CA TYR A 19 -10.85 24.38 -1.63
C TYR A 19 -9.68 24.02 -0.72
N LEU A 20 -9.29 22.74 -0.64
CA LEU A 20 -8.21 22.28 0.23
C LEU A 20 -6.84 22.82 -0.20
N ARG A 21 -6.60 22.98 -1.49
CA ARG A 21 -5.37 23.61 -2.02
C ARG A 21 -5.23 25.08 -1.61
N SER A 22 -6.34 25.80 -1.54
CA SER A 22 -6.35 27.20 -1.13
C SER A 22 -6.41 27.39 0.37
N TYR A 23 -6.73 26.35 1.15
CA TYR A 23 -6.91 26.42 2.59
C TYR A 23 -5.58 26.64 3.31
N ARG A 24 -5.52 27.71 4.11
CA ARG A 24 -4.29 28.11 4.81
C ARG A 24 -4.04 27.41 6.16
N GLY A 25 -5.01 26.63 6.63
CA GLY A 25 -4.89 25.88 7.88
C GLY A 25 -4.25 24.51 7.69
N THR A 26 -3.97 23.83 8.78
CA THR A 26 -3.52 22.42 8.74
C THR A 26 -4.70 21.49 8.56
N VAL A 27 -4.58 20.56 7.64
CA VAL A 27 -5.59 19.51 7.39
C VAL A 27 -4.95 18.15 7.65
N LEU A 28 -5.60 17.35 8.49
CA LEU A 28 -5.30 15.93 8.64
C LEU A 28 -6.44 15.12 8.04
N MET A 29 -6.13 14.21 7.13
CA MET A 29 -7.15 13.36 6.50
C MET A 29 -6.71 11.91 6.44
N VAL A 30 -7.70 11.03 6.39
CA VAL A 30 -7.54 9.61 6.09
C VAL A 30 -8.41 9.31 4.89
N THR A 31 -7.84 8.72 3.84
CA THR A 31 -8.59 8.30 2.66
C THR A 31 -7.84 7.22 1.88
N HIS A 32 -8.61 6.44 1.12
CA HIS A 32 -8.07 5.45 0.17
C HIS A 32 -7.98 5.98 -1.26
N ASP A 33 -8.46 7.21 -1.51
CA ASP A 33 -8.40 7.85 -2.82
C ASP A 33 -7.01 8.39 -3.11
N ARG A 34 -6.24 7.62 -3.88
CA ARG A 34 -4.85 7.94 -4.23
C ARG A 34 -4.73 9.18 -5.11
N TYR A 35 -5.70 9.39 -6.01
CA TYR A 35 -5.70 10.55 -6.91
C TYR A 35 -5.98 11.84 -6.14
N PHE A 36 -6.89 11.77 -5.19
CA PHE A 36 -7.17 12.88 -4.29
C PHE A 36 -5.97 13.22 -3.43
N LEU A 37 -5.32 12.20 -2.82
CA LEU A 37 -4.09 12.41 -2.03
C LEU A 37 -2.99 13.09 -2.85
N ASP A 38 -2.76 12.62 -4.07
CA ASP A 38 -1.70 13.14 -4.95
C ASP A 38 -1.89 14.63 -5.28
N ARG A 39 -3.14 15.08 -5.34
CA ARG A 39 -3.50 16.46 -5.70
C ARG A 39 -3.52 17.44 -4.54
N VAL A 40 -3.88 16.99 -3.34
CA VAL A 40 -4.14 17.89 -2.20
C VAL A 40 -3.14 17.78 -1.06
N THR A 41 -2.32 16.72 -1.01
CA THR A 41 -1.36 16.54 0.08
C THR A 41 0.04 16.97 -0.29
N ASN A 42 0.75 17.50 0.70
CA ASN A 42 2.18 17.81 0.63
C ASN A 42 3.00 16.99 1.63
N ARG A 43 2.33 16.19 2.44
CA ARG A 43 2.95 15.30 3.42
C ARG A 43 2.08 14.09 3.67
N ILE A 44 2.70 12.90 3.72
CA ILE A 44 2.03 11.64 4.01
C ILE A 44 2.59 11.03 5.29
N LEU A 45 1.69 10.51 6.11
CA LEU A 45 2.01 9.73 7.31
C LEU A 45 1.58 8.29 7.08
N GLU A 46 2.55 7.39 7.04
CA GLU A 46 2.31 5.95 6.93
C GLU A 46 2.36 5.31 8.32
N LEU A 47 1.32 4.57 8.67
CA LEU A 47 1.32 3.71 9.85
C LEU A 47 1.58 2.27 9.42
N SER A 48 2.77 1.76 9.71
CA SER A 48 3.17 0.41 9.32
C SER A 48 3.85 -0.32 10.49
N HIS A 49 3.38 -1.53 10.79
CA HIS A 49 3.93 -2.39 11.86
C HIS A 49 4.08 -1.69 13.22
N GLY A 50 3.11 -0.86 13.59
CA GLY A 50 3.11 -0.11 14.85
C GLY A 50 4.11 1.05 14.90
N LYS A 51 4.69 1.44 13.77
CA LYS A 51 5.55 2.61 13.62
C LYS A 51 4.91 3.62 12.68
N MET A 52 5.19 4.89 12.92
CA MET A 52 4.77 5.99 12.06
C MET A 52 5.97 6.50 11.26
N TYR A 53 5.79 6.60 9.96
CA TYR A 53 6.78 7.15 9.03
C TYR A 53 6.19 8.39 8.38
N GLY A 54 6.96 9.49 8.35
CA GLY A 54 6.56 10.73 7.70
C GLY A 54 7.34 10.94 6.40
N TYR A 55 6.62 11.32 5.36
CA TYR A 55 7.18 11.62 4.04
C TYR A 55 6.73 13.02 3.63
N ASP A 56 7.67 13.92 3.38
CA ASP A 56 7.38 15.27 2.90
C ASP A 56 7.27 15.24 1.37
N ALA A 57 6.18 14.64 0.88
CA ALA A 57 5.89 14.42 -0.53
C ALA A 57 4.38 14.23 -0.75
N ASP A 58 3.94 14.37 -2.01
CA ASP A 58 2.66 13.90 -2.49
C ASP A 58 2.59 12.36 -2.53
N TYR A 59 1.50 11.79 -3.01
CA TYR A 59 1.32 10.34 -3.01
C TYR A 59 2.32 9.61 -3.94
N SER A 60 2.62 10.18 -5.10
CA SER A 60 3.60 9.62 -6.04
C SER A 60 5.00 9.62 -5.47
N GLY A 61 5.44 10.71 -4.89
CA GLY A 61 6.74 10.82 -4.21
C GLY A 61 6.83 9.93 -2.96
N PHE A 62 5.72 9.78 -2.22
CA PHE A 62 5.64 8.83 -1.10
C PHE A 62 5.94 7.40 -1.55
N LEU A 63 5.38 6.93 -2.67
CA LEU A 63 5.63 5.58 -3.17
C LEU A 63 7.11 5.33 -3.47
N GLU A 64 7.80 6.32 -4.07
CA GLU A 64 9.23 6.22 -4.34
C GLU A 64 10.06 6.18 -3.05
N LEU A 65 9.77 7.07 -2.11
CA LEU A 65 10.47 7.14 -0.82
C LEU A 65 10.22 5.89 0.02
N LYS A 66 9.00 5.35 0.00
CA LYS A 66 8.65 4.09 0.64
C LYS A 66 9.48 2.94 0.05
N ALA A 67 9.52 2.81 -1.28
CA ALA A 67 10.30 1.77 -1.95
C ALA A 67 11.80 1.86 -1.59
N GLN A 68 12.38 3.05 -1.59
CA GLN A 68 13.77 3.27 -1.18
C GLN A 68 14.02 2.85 0.28
N ARG A 69 13.11 3.21 1.20
CA ARG A 69 13.21 2.80 2.61
C ARG A 69 13.19 1.29 2.75
N GLU A 70 12.23 0.62 2.10
CA GLU A 70 12.09 -0.84 2.15
C GLU A 70 13.32 -1.54 1.58
N GLU A 71 13.89 -1.04 0.49
CA GLU A 71 15.13 -1.57 -0.07
C GLU A 71 16.32 -1.43 0.91
N MET A 72 16.46 -0.27 1.54
CA MET A 72 17.50 -0.05 2.55
C MET A 72 17.32 -0.96 3.78
N GLU A 73 16.09 -1.16 4.24
CA GLU A 73 15.78 -2.08 5.34
C GLU A 73 16.12 -3.52 4.97
N LEU A 74 15.77 -3.97 3.76
CA LEU A 74 16.12 -5.30 3.26
C LEU A 74 17.63 -5.49 3.10
N ALA A 75 18.35 -4.51 2.59
CA ALA A 75 19.82 -4.56 2.48
C ALA A 75 20.49 -4.64 3.86
N SER A 76 20.03 -3.85 4.82
CA SER A 76 20.48 -3.89 6.21
C SER A 76 20.23 -5.25 6.85
N GLN A 77 19.04 -5.83 6.61
CA GLN A 77 18.69 -7.16 7.11
C GLN A 77 19.58 -8.25 6.51
N ARG A 78 19.82 -8.23 5.20
CA ARG A 78 20.72 -9.19 4.53
C ARG A 78 22.13 -9.11 5.11
N LYS A 79 22.65 -7.90 5.30
CA LYS A 79 23.96 -7.67 5.93
C LYS A 79 24.01 -8.23 7.36
N ARG A 80 22.97 -7.96 8.15
CA ARG A 80 22.86 -8.48 9.51
C ARG A 80 22.80 -10.01 9.55
N GLN A 81 22.00 -10.65 8.68
CA GLN A 81 21.93 -12.10 8.58
C GLN A 81 23.27 -12.74 8.17
N SER A 82 24.01 -12.10 7.24
CA SER A 82 25.34 -12.55 6.86
C SER A 82 26.32 -12.49 8.03
N ILE A 83 26.33 -11.39 8.78
CA ILE A 83 27.17 -11.25 9.98
C ILE A 83 26.77 -12.29 11.04
N LEU A 84 25.47 -12.47 11.30
CA LEU A 84 24.96 -13.45 12.26
C LEU A 84 25.42 -14.87 11.90
N ARG A 85 25.34 -15.25 10.60
CA ARG A 85 25.79 -16.56 10.14
C ARG A 85 27.30 -16.75 10.40
N MET A 86 28.13 -15.77 10.06
CA MET A 86 29.57 -15.84 10.31
C MET A 86 29.91 -15.96 11.80
N GLU A 87 29.20 -15.19 12.64
CA GLU A 87 29.43 -15.25 14.11
C GLU A 87 28.96 -16.57 14.73
N LEU A 88 27.84 -17.15 14.20
CA LEU A 88 27.38 -18.49 14.62
C LEU A 88 28.38 -19.58 14.22
N GLU A 89 28.90 -19.55 12.99
CA GLU A 89 29.92 -20.49 12.55
C GLU A 89 31.21 -20.38 13.39
N TRP A 90 31.61 -19.14 13.75
CA TRP A 90 32.74 -18.93 14.65
C TRP A 90 32.46 -19.50 16.04
N ALA A 91 31.27 -19.27 16.62
CA ALA A 91 30.90 -19.81 17.92
C ALA A 91 30.84 -21.35 17.93
N ALA A 92 30.35 -21.97 16.85
CA ALA A 92 30.27 -23.44 16.70
C ALA A 92 31.63 -24.14 16.65
N ARG A 93 32.70 -23.43 16.24
CA ARG A 93 34.09 -23.99 16.23
C ARG A 93 34.71 -24.15 17.63
N GLY A 94 33.95 -24.00 18.71
CA GLY A 94 34.40 -24.29 20.05
C GLY A 94 35.28 -23.20 20.66
N CYS A 95 34.91 -21.95 20.50
CA CYS A 95 35.59 -20.81 21.13
C CYS A 95 35.54 -20.90 22.64
N ARG A 96 36.69 -21.24 23.27
CA ARG A 96 36.84 -21.22 24.73
C ARG A 96 36.86 -19.76 25.19
N ALA A 97 35.82 -19.33 25.93
CA ALA A 97 35.65 -17.98 26.45
C ALA A 97 36.68 -17.58 27.51
N ARG A 98 37.97 -17.74 27.22
CA ARG A 98 39.07 -17.44 28.19
C ARG A 98 39.59 -16.01 28.12
N SER A 99 39.18 -15.20 27.10
CA SER A 99 39.63 -13.83 26.99
C SER A 99 38.46 -12.84 27.00
N THR A 100 38.69 -11.66 27.55
CA THR A 100 37.71 -10.56 27.58
C THR A 100 37.17 -10.20 26.17
N LYS A 101 38.04 -10.29 25.13
CA LYS A 101 37.66 -10.05 23.75
C LYS A 101 36.66 -11.09 23.21
N GLN A 102 36.79 -12.35 23.59
CA GLN A 102 35.88 -13.41 23.19
C GLN A 102 34.53 -13.27 23.88
N ARG A 103 34.48 -12.85 25.13
CA ARG A 103 33.25 -12.57 25.87
C ARG A 103 32.47 -11.43 25.24
N ALA A 104 33.13 -10.31 24.93
CA ALA A 104 32.50 -9.18 24.24
C ALA A 104 31.98 -9.57 22.85
N ARG A 105 32.59 -10.55 22.17
CA ARG A 105 32.08 -11.05 20.87
C ARG A 105 30.83 -11.92 21.03
N LEU A 106 30.75 -12.73 22.07
CA LEU A 106 29.57 -13.52 22.43
C LEU A 106 28.39 -12.59 22.79
N ASP A 107 28.64 -11.55 23.59
CA ASP A 107 27.62 -10.56 23.94
C ASP A 107 27.07 -9.85 22.70
N ARG A 108 27.92 -9.53 21.72
CA ARG A 108 27.48 -9.00 20.41
C ARG A 108 26.65 -9.99 19.60
N LEU A 109 26.99 -11.27 19.62
CA LEU A 109 26.21 -12.31 18.95
C LEU A 109 24.81 -12.44 19.57
N GLU A 110 24.70 -12.37 20.89
CA GLU A 110 23.41 -12.38 21.59
C GLU A 110 22.57 -11.16 21.21
N ALA A 111 23.17 -9.96 21.16
CA ALA A 111 22.50 -8.74 20.70
C ALA A 111 22.03 -8.84 19.26
N LEU A 112 22.83 -9.47 18.38
CA LEU A 112 22.44 -9.72 16.99
C LEU A 112 21.26 -10.70 16.87
N LYS A 113 21.20 -11.73 17.72
CA LYS A 113 20.07 -12.68 17.76
C LYS A 113 18.78 -12.02 18.27
N ALA A 114 18.86 -11.15 19.26
CA ALA A 114 17.71 -10.46 19.86
C ALA A 114 17.04 -9.44 18.96
N GLY A 115 17.70 -9.00 17.89
CA GLY A 115 17.14 -8.00 16.98
C GLY A 115 15.95 -8.55 16.17
N LYS A 116 14.88 -7.77 16.09
CA LYS A 116 13.66 -8.11 15.35
C LYS A 116 13.92 -8.13 13.84
N THR A 117 13.39 -9.15 13.15
CA THR A 117 13.31 -9.20 11.69
C THR A 117 12.16 -8.29 11.25
N PRO A 118 12.35 -7.38 10.29
CA PRO A 118 11.23 -6.65 9.70
C PRO A 118 10.21 -7.62 9.09
N LEU A 119 8.94 -7.40 9.36
CA LEU A 119 7.88 -8.15 8.72
C LEU A 119 7.76 -7.64 7.28
N LYS A 120 7.83 -8.54 6.31
CA LYS A 120 7.59 -8.21 4.91
C LYS A 120 6.08 -8.08 4.71
N GLU A 121 5.63 -6.96 4.14
CA GLU A 121 4.25 -6.84 3.69
C GLU A 121 3.99 -7.93 2.63
N GLN A 122 3.00 -8.78 2.89
CA GLN A 122 2.57 -9.77 1.91
C GLN A 122 1.53 -9.13 1.02
N ASN A 123 1.84 -9.01 -0.26
CA ASN A 123 0.83 -8.70 -1.26
C ASN A 123 -0.12 -9.89 -1.35
N VAL A 124 -1.41 -9.62 -1.23
CA VAL A 124 -2.44 -10.63 -1.49
C VAL A 124 -2.51 -10.82 -3.01
N GLU A 125 -1.94 -11.90 -3.51
CA GLU A 125 -2.15 -12.32 -4.89
C GLU A 125 -3.54 -12.97 -4.95
N MET A 126 -4.47 -12.31 -5.62
CA MET A 126 -5.78 -12.89 -5.92
C MET A 126 -5.69 -13.64 -7.26
N ASP A 127 -5.53 -14.94 -7.20
CA ASP A 127 -5.75 -15.80 -8.35
C ASP A 127 -7.25 -16.02 -8.54
N SER A 128 -7.78 -15.59 -9.67
CA SER A 128 -9.14 -15.94 -10.06
C SER A 128 -9.14 -17.28 -10.79
N ILE A 129 -9.92 -18.23 -10.30
CA ILE A 129 -10.13 -19.51 -10.98
C ILE A 129 -10.87 -19.21 -12.30
N GLU A 130 -10.25 -19.51 -13.43
CA GLU A 130 -10.90 -19.43 -14.74
C GLU A 130 -12.06 -20.44 -14.80
N THR A 131 -13.27 -19.94 -14.68
CA THR A 131 -14.47 -20.73 -15.00
C THR A 131 -14.78 -20.59 -16.48
N ARG A 132 -15.13 -21.70 -17.15
CA ARG A 132 -15.59 -21.70 -18.56
C ARG A 132 -16.92 -20.96 -18.66
N MET A 133 -16.88 -19.68 -18.98
CA MET A 133 -18.07 -18.93 -19.39
C MET A 133 -18.28 -19.03 -20.91
N GLY A 134 -19.53 -18.96 -21.36
CA GLY A 134 -19.89 -18.85 -22.78
C GLY A 134 -19.31 -17.58 -23.42
N LYS A 135 -19.39 -17.47 -24.76
CA LYS A 135 -18.88 -16.30 -25.49
C LYS A 135 -19.58 -14.99 -25.13
N LYS A 136 -20.85 -15.04 -24.71
CA LYS A 136 -21.65 -13.90 -24.25
C LYS A 136 -22.02 -14.14 -22.79
N THR A 137 -21.85 -13.14 -21.94
CA THR A 137 -22.09 -13.28 -20.51
C THR A 137 -23.37 -12.57 -20.08
N ILE A 138 -23.58 -11.34 -20.52
CA ILE A 138 -24.76 -10.52 -20.20
C ILE A 138 -25.17 -9.80 -21.46
N GLU A 139 -26.47 -9.85 -21.78
CA GLU A 139 -27.06 -9.11 -22.89
C GLU A 139 -28.13 -8.16 -22.31
N PHE A 140 -28.02 -6.88 -22.62
CA PHE A 140 -29.01 -5.86 -22.32
C PHE A 140 -29.77 -5.57 -23.60
N HIS A 141 -31.09 -5.65 -23.57
CA HIS A 141 -31.95 -5.37 -24.68
C HIS A 141 -33.04 -4.34 -24.28
N HIS A 142 -33.04 -3.18 -24.91
CA HIS A 142 -34.01 -2.12 -24.69
C HIS A 142 -34.25 -1.76 -23.22
N VAL A 143 -33.13 -1.68 -22.45
CA VAL A 143 -33.21 -1.42 -21.00
C VAL A 143 -33.50 0.05 -20.75
N SER A 144 -34.61 0.33 -20.07
CA SER A 144 -34.94 1.66 -19.61
C SER A 144 -35.25 1.68 -18.12
N LYS A 145 -34.77 2.68 -17.39
CA LYS A 145 -34.98 2.83 -15.95
C LYS A 145 -35.27 4.28 -15.59
N THR A 146 -36.39 4.47 -14.88
CA THR A 146 -36.74 5.74 -14.26
C THR A 146 -36.74 5.60 -12.74
N ILE A 147 -36.15 6.55 -12.04
CA ILE A 147 -36.15 6.64 -10.57
C ILE A 147 -36.66 8.03 -10.20
N GLU A 148 -37.67 8.10 -9.32
CA GLU A 148 -38.27 9.35 -8.84
C GLU A 148 -38.70 10.34 -9.95
N GLY A 149 -39.20 9.80 -11.06
CA GLY A 149 -39.64 10.58 -12.22
C GLY A 149 -38.52 11.05 -13.15
N ARG A 150 -37.24 10.80 -12.82
CA ARG A 150 -36.09 11.10 -13.66
C ARG A 150 -35.69 9.86 -14.46
N LEU A 151 -35.69 9.97 -15.79
CA LEU A 151 -35.23 8.92 -16.69
C LEU A 151 -33.68 8.83 -16.58
N LEU A 152 -33.16 7.73 -16.07
CA LEU A 152 -31.69 7.51 -15.91
C LEU A 152 -31.11 6.74 -17.07
N ILE A 153 -31.82 5.75 -17.58
CA ILE A 153 -31.40 4.92 -18.69
C ILE A 153 -32.54 4.89 -19.68
N ASN A 154 -32.27 5.15 -20.96
CA ASN A 154 -33.28 5.15 -22.03
C ASN A 154 -32.80 4.24 -23.15
N ASP A 155 -33.58 3.19 -23.42
CA ASP A 155 -33.42 2.29 -24.56
C ASP A 155 -31.97 1.81 -24.80
N PHE A 156 -31.38 1.28 -23.72
CA PHE A 156 -29.98 0.87 -23.69
C PHE A 156 -29.81 -0.58 -24.15
N ASP A 157 -29.03 -0.76 -25.23
CA ASP A 157 -28.62 -2.05 -25.76
C ASP A 157 -27.13 -2.26 -25.58
N HIS A 158 -26.72 -3.37 -24.95
CA HIS A 158 -25.30 -3.71 -24.82
C HIS A 158 -25.11 -5.20 -24.60
N ILE A 159 -24.01 -5.73 -25.12
CA ILE A 159 -23.58 -7.12 -24.89
C ILE A 159 -22.22 -7.11 -24.22
N VAL A 160 -22.17 -7.63 -23.01
CA VAL A 160 -20.89 -7.84 -22.31
C VAL A 160 -20.29 -9.16 -22.80
N LEU A 161 -19.14 -9.07 -23.39
CA LEU A 161 -18.41 -10.23 -23.91
C LEU A 161 -17.54 -10.84 -22.83
N ARG A 162 -17.12 -12.10 -23.04
CA ARG A 162 -16.09 -12.74 -22.23
C ARG A 162 -14.80 -11.89 -22.25
N ASP A 163 -14.16 -11.79 -21.08
CA ASP A 163 -12.91 -11.05 -20.86
C ASP A 163 -13.02 -9.52 -20.99
N GLN A 164 -14.24 -9.00 -21.18
CA GLN A 164 -14.49 -7.57 -21.19
C GLN A 164 -14.58 -7.04 -19.74
N ARG A 165 -13.93 -5.92 -19.49
CA ARG A 165 -14.05 -5.14 -18.26
C ARG A 165 -14.83 -3.87 -18.55
N LEU A 166 -16.00 -3.72 -17.94
CA LEU A 166 -16.88 -2.57 -18.13
C LEU A 166 -16.85 -1.68 -16.89
N GLY A 167 -16.47 -0.42 -17.06
CA GLY A 167 -16.60 0.61 -16.05
C GLY A 167 -17.88 1.41 -16.26
N ILE A 168 -18.63 1.67 -15.20
CA ILE A 168 -19.80 2.54 -15.19
C ILE A 168 -19.41 3.78 -14.38
N ILE A 169 -19.54 4.96 -14.96
CA ILE A 169 -19.20 6.24 -14.36
C ILE A 169 -20.49 7.04 -14.12
#